data_149de356e4fe77e1e35fc9752001cf6b
#
_entry.id   149de356e4fe77e1e35fc9752001cf6b
#
_cell.length_a   1.000
_cell.length_b   1.000
_cell.length_c   1.000
_cell.angle_alpha   90.00
_cell.angle_beta   90.00
_cell.angle_gamma   90.00
#
_symmetry.space_group_name_H-M   'P 1'
#
loop_
_entity.id
_entity.type
_entity.pdbx_description
1 polymer ?
#
loop_
_entity_poly.entity_id
_entity_poly.type
_entity_poly.pdbx_seq_one_letter_code
_entity_poly.pdbx_strand_id
1 'polypeptide(L)'
;MKKKIMIIGGTGFLGYYSAKLALKKGYEVASISVLDDDLVNKDLSTWFPKEIKNTIIDVFSASEEELTKAMKGYDYMIYSVGPDDRYTPKAPAYEFFHFRLVDSCAKCFRAAEKAGVKKAVVFNSYFAYFDRVHPELKLQEKHPYVRCRVEQARLLNEQKKNMEVVVLEFPYIFGSMESRLPIWRDVFLDRYVNGHKTVFFSKGSTTMIAVEHIAEAAIGALEYGKDGERYPVGDQNKSYKWMLEYMSQCKGVKKKVKLPPTWLCVLGAKAIERGFHKQGLEGGLDYALVMKEVMSIDLVVEPEVLDKVCEELHIGRGGLEEAIQKTMDRCYPNPGDFK
;
A
#
# COMPACT_ATOMS: atom_id res chain seq x y z
N MET A 1 24.62 -7.27 20.19
CA MET A 1 23.57 -8.22 19.77
C MET A 1 22.92 -7.70 18.50
N LYS A 2 22.57 -8.58 17.55
CA LYS A 2 21.79 -8.18 16.37
C LYS A 2 20.43 -7.69 16.80
N LYS A 3 19.97 -6.57 16.26
CA LYS A 3 18.57 -6.10 16.47
C LYS A 3 17.60 -7.01 15.73
N LYS A 4 16.42 -7.21 16.30
CA LYS A 4 15.40 -8.14 15.83
C LYS A 4 14.16 -7.41 15.37
N ILE A 5 13.66 -7.77 14.19
CA ILE A 5 12.47 -7.18 13.58
C ILE A 5 11.37 -8.24 13.45
N MET A 6 10.19 -7.95 13.97
CA MET A 6 8.96 -8.68 13.65
C MET A 6 8.21 -7.96 12.53
N ILE A 7 7.88 -8.67 11.44
CA ILE A 7 7.10 -8.12 10.34
C ILE A 7 5.71 -8.76 10.35
N ILE A 8 4.69 -7.96 10.59
CA ILE A 8 3.30 -8.38 10.49
C ILE A 8 2.88 -8.25 9.03
N GLY A 9 2.60 -9.38 8.36
CA GLY A 9 2.31 -9.44 6.93
C GLY A 9 3.55 -9.64 6.05
N GLY A 10 4.59 -10.33 6.55
CA GLY A 10 5.85 -10.53 5.81
C GLY A 10 5.72 -11.36 4.53
N THR A 11 4.68 -12.15 4.35
CA THR A 11 4.38 -12.85 3.08
C THR A 11 3.62 -12.00 2.07
N GLY A 12 3.18 -10.81 2.47
CA GLY A 12 2.58 -9.81 1.57
C GLY A 12 3.63 -9.09 0.73
N PHE A 13 3.20 -8.42 -0.35
CA PHE A 13 4.10 -7.77 -1.30
C PHE A 13 5.08 -6.80 -0.64
N LEU A 14 4.59 -5.86 0.16
CA LEU A 14 5.43 -4.84 0.82
C LEU A 14 6.25 -5.42 1.97
N GLY A 15 5.64 -6.32 2.76
CA GLY A 15 6.30 -7.00 3.86
C GLY A 15 7.47 -7.88 3.40
N TYR A 16 7.31 -8.55 2.27
CA TYR A 16 8.35 -9.39 1.66
C TYR A 16 9.61 -8.59 1.29
N TYR A 17 9.44 -7.44 0.63
CA TYR A 17 10.57 -6.58 0.28
C TYR A 17 11.25 -5.99 1.51
N SER A 18 10.46 -5.58 2.50
CA SER A 18 10.98 -5.09 3.79
C SER A 18 11.78 -6.17 4.52
N ALA A 19 11.27 -7.41 4.52
CA ALA A 19 11.92 -8.56 5.14
C ALA A 19 13.28 -8.88 4.46
N LYS A 20 13.32 -8.89 3.14
CA LYS A 20 14.56 -9.11 2.37
C LYS A 20 15.60 -8.05 2.63
N LEU A 21 15.20 -6.77 2.65
CA LEU A 21 16.12 -5.67 2.91
C LEU A 21 16.64 -5.73 4.36
N ALA A 22 15.77 -6.02 5.33
CA ALA A 22 16.14 -6.17 6.73
C ALA A 22 17.20 -7.29 6.91
N LEU A 23 17.01 -8.45 6.28
CA LEU A 23 18.02 -9.53 6.26
C LEU A 23 19.34 -9.06 5.66
N LYS A 24 19.30 -8.41 4.49
CA LYS A 24 20.49 -7.88 3.80
C LYS A 24 21.26 -6.89 4.67
N LYS A 25 20.56 -6.10 5.49
CA LYS A 25 21.15 -5.16 6.46
C LYS A 25 21.62 -5.85 7.76
N GLY A 26 21.45 -7.16 7.89
CA GLY A 26 21.97 -7.95 9.00
C GLY A 26 21.07 -8.04 10.22
N TYR A 27 19.80 -7.64 10.12
CA TYR A 27 18.80 -7.87 11.17
C TYR A 27 18.46 -9.36 11.32
N GLU A 28 18.05 -9.76 12.50
CA GLU A 28 17.31 -11.01 12.71
C GLU A 28 15.83 -10.73 12.43
N VAL A 29 15.23 -11.44 11.47
CA VAL A 29 13.88 -11.16 10.98
C VAL A 29 12.97 -12.33 11.25
N ALA A 30 11.76 -12.04 11.75
CA ALA A 30 10.66 -12.98 11.77
C ALA A 30 9.40 -12.35 11.20
N SER A 31 8.44 -13.18 10.84
CA SER A 31 7.17 -12.75 10.25
C SER A 31 5.99 -13.43 10.94
N ILE A 32 4.90 -12.68 11.07
CA ILE A 32 3.56 -13.19 11.33
C ILE A 32 2.74 -12.93 10.07
N SER A 33 2.14 -13.99 9.51
CA SER A 33 1.37 -13.90 8.26
C SER A 33 0.25 -14.91 8.23
N VAL A 34 -0.74 -14.68 7.38
CA VAL A 34 -1.69 -15.69 6.94
C VAL A 34 -1.29 -16.20 5.56
N LEU A 35 -1.70 -17.39 5.22
CA LEU A 35 -1.69 -17.89 3.85
C LEU A 35 -3.07 -17.60 3.26
N ASP A 36 -3.15 -16.55 2.48
CA ASP A 36 -4.35 -16.22 1.72
C ASP A 36 -4.51 -17.14 0.50
N ASP A 37 -5.61 -16.98 -0.25
CA ASP A 37 -5.96 -17.82 -1.38
C ASP A 37 -4.86 -17.92 -2.45
N ASP A 38 -4.06 -16.85 -2.62
CA ASP A 38 -2.92 -16.85 -3.55
C ASP A 38 -1.75 -17.72 -3.08
N LEU A 39 -1.62 -17.95 -1.79
CA LEU A 39 -0.47 -18.60 -1.17
C LEU A 39 -0.78 -19.94 -0.53
N VAL A 40 -2.06 -20.27 -0.27
CA VAL A 40 -2.46 -21.48 0.47
C VAL A 40 -1.91 -22.77 -0.14
N ASN A 41 -1.78 -22.82 -1.47
CA ASN A 41 -1.25 -23.96 -2.22
C ASN A 41 0.22 -23.81 -2.64
N LYS A 42 0.92 -22.77 -2.17
CA LYS A 42 2.33 -22.51 -2.52
C LYS A 42 3.22 -22.84 -1.33
N ASP A 43 4.21 -23.69 -1.56
CA ASP A 43 5.23 -23.94 -0.56
C ASP A 43 6.08 -22.67 -0.32
N LEU A 44 5.97 -22.12 0.89
CA LEU A 44 6.75 -20.94 1.30
C LEU A 44 8.25 -21.13 1.11
N SER A 45 8.76 -22.35 1.27
CA SER A 45 10.19 -22.66 1.17
C SER A 45 10.76 -22.42 -0.24
N THR A 46 9.91 -22.32 -1.26
CA THR A 46 10.34 -22.12 -2.66
C THR A 46 10.61 -20.66 -3.00
N TRP A 47 10.02 -19.70 -2.28
CA TRP A 47 10.13 -18.29 -2.61
C TRP A 47 10.36 -17.36 -1.40
N PHE A 48 9.97 -17.77 -0.19
CA PHE A 48 10.19 -16.99 1.01
C PHE A 48 11.56 -17.28 1.62
N PRO A 49 12.33 -16.27 2.10
CA PRO A 49 13.66 -16.49 2.63
C PRO A 49 13.66 -17.48 3.81
N LYS A 50 14.49 -18.51 3.73
CA LYS A 50 14.57 -19.60 4.73
C LYS A 50 15.08 -19.12 6.09
N GLU A 51 15.79 -18.02 6.10
CA GLU A 51 16.32 -17.37 7.31
C GLU A 51 15.22 -16.69 8.13
N ILE A 52 14.05 -16.46 7.55
CA ILE A 52 12.92 -15.80 8.22
C ILE A 52 11.99 -16.85 8.81
N LYS A 53 11.89 -16.87 10.12
CA LYS A 53 10.86 -17.67 10.79
C LYS A 53 9.49 -17.04 10.53
N ASN A 54 8.66 -17.69 9.72
CA ASN A 54 7.27 -17.25 9.51
C ASN A 54 6.34 -18.04 10.43
N THR A 55 5.51 -17.34 11.20
CA THR A 55 4.48 -17.91 12.06
C THR A 55 3.12 -17.62 11.45
N ILE A 56 2.31 -18.66 11.28
CA ILE A 56 0.95 -18.50 10.72
C ILE A 56 0.01 -18.10 11.86
N ILE A 57 -0.36 -16.83 11.88
CA ILE A 57 -1.34 -16.25 12.81
C ILE A 57 -2.19 -15.25 12.02
N ASP A 58 -3.51 -15.41 12.08
CA ASP A 58 -4.43 -14.41 11.57
C ASP A 58 -4.60 -13.28 12.60
N VAL A 59 -3.97 -12.16 12.33
CA VAL A 59 -4.01 -10.98 13.22
C VAL A 59 -5.42 -10.40 13.40
N PHE A 60 -6.36 -10.71 12.53
CA PHE A 60 -7.74 -10.25 12.66
C PHE A 60 -8.49 -11.00 13.74
N SER A 61 -8.27 -12.31 13.86
CA SER A 61 -8.93 -13.20 14.82
C SER A 61 -8.10 -13.47 16.08
N ALA A 62 -6.78 -13.37 16.02
CA ALA A 62 -5.87 -13.66 17.15
C ALA A 62 -6.11 -12.74 18.36
N SER A 63 -5.92 -13.30 19.55
CA SER A 63 -5.97 -12.52 20.79
C SER A 63 -4.73 -11.62 20.95
N GLU A 64 -4.87 -10.59 21.78
CA GLU A 64 -3.75 -9.68 22.09
C GLU A 64 -2.63 -10.44 22.83
N GLU A 65 -2.98 -11.43 23.67
CA GLU A 65 -2.03 -12.29 24.42
C GLU A 65 -1.22 -13.18 23.48
N GLU A 66 -1.86 -13.77 22.47
CA GLU A 66 -1.19 -14.59 21.45
C GLU A 66 -0.21 -13.76 20.64
N LEU A 67 -0.62 -12.57 20.19
CA LEU A 67 0.24 -11.63 19.48
C LEU A 67 1.39 -11.15 20.36
N THR A 68 1.15 -10.84 21.64
CA THR A 68 2.18 -10.44 22.61
C THR A 68 3.24 -11.53 22.75
N LYS A 69 2.81 -12.80 22.90
CA LYS A 69 3.71 -13.94 23.01
C LYS A 69 4.57 -14.11 21.75
N ALA A 70 3.97 -13.96 20.57
CA ALA A 70 4.67 -14.10 19.30
C ALA A 70 5.71 -12.98 19.05
N MET A 71 5.48 -11.77 19.58
CA MET A 71 6.38 -10.62 19.43
C MET A 71 7.42 -10.47 20.54
N LYS A 72 7.39 -11.33 21.55
CA LYS A 72 8.33 -11.24 22.68
C LYS A 72 9.80 -11.43 22.24
N GLY A 73 10.64 -10.48 22.63
CA GLY A 73 12.08 -10.52 22.35
C GLY A 73 12.48 -9.88 21.01
N TYR A 74 11.55 -9.21 20.32
CA TYR A 74 11.85 -8.39 19.16
C TYR A 74 12.00 -6.92 19.58
N ASP A 75 12.97 -6.23 18.95
CA ASP A 75 13.23 -4.80 19.21
C ASP A 75 12.28 -3.90 18.43
N TYR A 76 11.93 -4.32 17.21
CA TYR A 76 11.19 -3.52 16.23
C TYR A 76 10.02 -4.29 15.63
N MET A 77 8.99 -3.55 15.18
CA MET A 77 7.88 -4.10 14.42
C MET A 77 7.64 -3.30 13.13
N ILE A 78 7.36 -4.00 12.02
CA ILE A 78 6.79 -3.40 10.80
C ILE A 78 5.39 -3.98 10.63
N TYR A 79 4.37 -3.11 10.54
CA TYR A 79 2.99 -3.52 10.30
C TYR A 79 2.61 -3.21 8.85
N SER A 80 2.49 -4.26 8.02
CA SER A 80 2.22 -4.20 6.59
C SER A 80 0.94 -4.94 6.18
N VAL A 81 -0.04 -5.00 7.08
CA VAL A 81 -1.32 -5.69 6.87
C VAL A 81 -2.47 -4.71 6.66
N GLY A 82 -3.38 -5.07 5.80
CA GLY A 82 -4.64 -4.37 5.58
C GLY A 82 -5.04 -4.33 4.11
N PRO A 83 -6.35 -4.20 3.82
CA PRO A 83 -6.84 -4.01 2.47
C PRO A 83 -6.44 -2.65 1.91
N ASP A 84 -6.28 -2.57 0.58
CA ASP A 84 -6.11 -1.29 -0.10
C ASP A 84 -7.46 -0.68 -0.51
N ASP A 85 -7.40 0.56 -1.03
CA ASP A 85 -8.57 1.35 -1.42
C ASP A 85 -9.43 0.73 -2.53
N ARG A 86 -8.88 -0.20 -3.32
CA ARG A 86 -9.57 -0.88 -4.43
C ARG A 86 -10.43 -2.05 -4.01
N TYR A 87 -10.35 -2.45 -2.75
CA TYR A 87 -11.21 -3.50 -2.22
C TYR A 87 -12.66 -3.00 -2.10
N THR A 88 -13.61 -3.84 -2.51
CA THR A 88 -15.03 -3.51 -2.53
C THR A 88 -15.80 -4.52 -1.66
N PRO A 89 -15.87 -4.31 -0.35
CA PRO A 89 -16.54 -5.21 0.59
C PRO A 89 -18.07 -5.11 0.49
N LYS A 90 -18.75 -5.96 1.27
CA LYS A 90 -20.18 -5.76 1.54
C LYS A 90 -20.38 -4.42 2.27
N ALA A 91 -21.46 -3.73 1.94
CA ALA A 91 -21.85 -2.50 2.64
C ALA A 91 -22.25 -2.78 4.10
N PRO A 92 -21.93 -1.91 5.07
CA PRO A 92 -21.19 -0.65 4.90
C PRO A 92 -19.66 -0.87 4.87
N ALA A 93 -18.98 -0.24 3.91
CA ALA A 93 -17.54 -0.38 3.72
C ALA A 93 -16.73 0.12 4.92
N TYR A 94 -17.21 1.15 5.63
CA TYR A 94 -16.52 1.72 6.79
C TYR A 94 -16.24 0.65 7.86
N GLU A 95 -17.20 -0.18 8.22
CA GLU A 95 -17.04 -1.22 9.25
C GLU A 95 -15.96 -2.23 8.87
N PHE A 96 -15.93 -2.63 7.59
CA PHE A 96 -14.93 -3.54 7.06
C PHE A 96 -13.51 -2.96 7.16
N PHE A 97 -13.33 -1.72 6.71
CA PHE A 97 -12.03 -1.04 6.74
C PHE A 97 -11.62 -0.68 8.15
N HIS A 98 -12.54 -0.21 9.00
CA HIS A 98 -12.25 0.14 10.39
C HIS A 98 -11.73 -1.06 11.17
N PHE A 99 -12.42 -2.18 11.10
CA PHE A 99 -11.99 -3.41 11.77
C PHE A 99 -10.58 -3.84 11.34
N ARG A 100 -10.28 -3.79 10.03
CA ARG A 100 -9.00 -4.27 9.50
C ARG A 100 -7.86 -3.27 9.60
N LEU A 101 -8.12 -2.00 9.40
CA LEU A 101 -7.08 -0.97 9.38
C LEU A 101 -6.88 -0.30 10.75
N VAL A 102 -7.95 -0.15 11.53
CA VAL A 102 -7.89 0.58 12.81
C VAL A 102 -7.81 -0.39 13.98
N ASP A 103 -8.87 -1.18 14.22
CA ASP A 103 -8.96 -2.03 15.42
C ASP A 103 -7.86 -3.09 15.48
N SER A 104 -7.67 -3.83 14.38
CA SER A 104 -6.67 -4.90 14.31
C SER A 104 -5.24 -4.35 14.38
N CYS A 105 -4.99 -3.20 13.77
CA CYS A 105 -3.70 -2.52 13.86
C CYS A 105 -3.44 -2.08 15.31
N ALA A 106 -4.38 -1.39 15.94
CA ALA A 106 -4.25 -0.95 17.32
C ALA A 106 -4.02 -2.13 18.29
N LYS A 107 -4.73 -3.26 18.08
CA LYS A 107 -4.49 -4.50 18.84
C LYS A 107 -3.06 -4.99 18.69
N CYS A 108 -2.52 -5.05 17.47
CA CYS A 108 -1.14 -5.47 17.23
C CYS A 108 -0.13 -4.53 17.88
N PHE A 109 -0.38 -3.22 17.86
CA PHE A 109 0.51 -2.23 18.49
C PHE A 109 0.49 -2.34 20.00
N ARG A 110 -0.67 -2.52 20.66
CA ARG A 110 -0.74 -2.80 22.11
C ARG A 110 -0.01 -4.09 22.49
N ALA A 111 -0.15 -5.13 21.66
CA ALA A 111 0.56 -6.40 21.86
C ALA A 111 2.09 -6.23 21.71
N ALA A 112 2.54 -5.47 20.72
CA ALA A 112 3.95 -5.14 20.51
C ALA A 112 4.55 -4.37 21.69
N GLU A 113 3.83 -3.37 22.19
CA GLU A 113 4.25 -2.58 23.36
C GLU A 113 4.35 -3.45 24.62
N LYS A 114 3.34 -4.31 24.88
CA LYS A 114 3.37 -5.30 25.98
C LYS A 114 4.53 -6.32 25.83
N ALA A 115 4.89 -6.64 24.61
CA ALA A 115 6.02 -7.56 24.30
C ALA A 115 7.39 -6.90 24.49
N GLY A 116 7.45 -5.57 24.68
CA GLY A 116 8.68 -4.80 24.87
C GLY A 116 9.31 -4.30 23.56
N VAL A 117 8.56 -4.27 22.45
CA VAL A 117 8.98 -3.64 21.19
C VAL A 117 9.23 -2.15 21.45
N LYS A 118 10.36 -1.65 20.96
CA LYS A 118 10.82 -0.27 21.22
C LYS A 118 10.31 0.73 20.18
N LYS A 119 10.19 0.27 18.92
CA LYS A 119 9.75 1.11 17.82
C LYS A 119 8.97 0.30 16.79
N ALA A 120 7.89 0.89 16.29
CA ALA A 120 7.04 0.29 15.28
C ALA A 120 6.82 1.23 14.09
N VAL A 121 6.77 0.66 12.90
CA VAL A 121 6.43 1.34 11.66
C VAL A 121 5.13 0.79 11.12
N VAL A 122 4.18 1.65 10.79
CA VAL A 122 2.91 1.27 10.16
C VAL A 122 2.85 1.75 8.71
N PHE A 123 2.39 0.87 7.84
CA PHE A 123 2.12 1.17 6.45
C PHE A 123 0.72 1.76 6.30
N ASN A 124 0.67 2.99 5.83
CA ASN A 124 -0.53 3.78 5.66
C ASN A 124 -0.64 4.26 4.20
N SER A 125 -1.52 5.17 3.91
CA SER A 125 -1.79 5.67 2.57
C SER A 125 -1.56 7.18 2.47
N TYR A 126 -1.02 7.64 1.34
CA TYR A 126 -0.88 9.06 1.01
C TYR A 126 -2.23 9.82 0.98
N PHE A 127 -3.38 9.13 0.93
CA PHE A 127 -4.67 9.78 1.12
C PHE A 127 -4.81 10.42 2.51
N ALA A 128 -4.17 9.85 3.53
CA ALA A 128 -4.14 10.46 4.86
C ALA A 128 -3.21 11.69 4.92
N TYR A 129 -2.18 11.74 4.08
CA TYR A 129 -1.39 12.94 3.85
C TYR A 129 -2.22 14.02 3.16
N PHE A 130 -2.89 13.69 2.05
CA PHE A 130 -3.70 14.65 1.31
C PHE A 130 -4.86 15.21 2.13
N ASP A 131 -5.52 14.39 2.95
CA ASP A 131 -6.55 14.88 3.88
C ASP A 131 -6.03 15.96 4.83
N ARG A 132 -4.76 15.82 5.25
CA ARG A 132 -4.10 16.76 6.16
C ARG A 132 -3.66 18.06 5.47
N VAL A 133 -3.13 17.98 4.26
CA VAL A 133 -2.57 19.15 3.53
C VAL A 133 -3.60 19.83 2.63
N HIS A 134 -4.69 19.14 2.28
CA HIS A 134 -5.81 19.65 1.49
C HIS A 134 -7.15 19.48 2.23
N PRO A 135 -7.33 20.14 3.40
CA PRO A 135 -8.53 19.98 4.23
C PRO A 135 -9.81 20.42 3.50
N GLU A 136 -9.70 21.28 2.49
CA GLU A 136 -10.82 21.69 1.63
C GLU A 136 -11.43 20.55 0.83
N LEU A 137 -10.68 19.49 0.55
CA LEU A 137 -11.17 18.30 -0.15
C LEU A 137 -12.04 17.42 0.74
N LYS A 138 -11.93 17.52 2.08
CA LYS A 138 -12.72 16.74 3.04
C LYS A 138 -12.71 15.24 2.75
N LEU A 139 -11.52 14.68 2.47
CA LEU A 139 -11.41 13.31 1.98
C LEU A 139 -11.89 12.28 3.00
N GLN A 140 -11.57 12.44 4.29
CA GLN A 140 -12.02 11.53 5.34
C GLN A 140 -13.54 11.57 5.57
N GLU A 141 -14.21 12.70 5.28
CA GLU A 141 -15.67 12.81 5.40
C GLU A 141 -16.39 12.06 4.27
N LYS A 142 -15.75 11.95 3.08
CA LYS A 142 -16.34 11.44 1.85
C LYS A 142 -15.99 9.97 1.57
N HIS A 143 -14.87 9.48 2.10
CA HIS A 143 -14.30 8.19 1.71
C HIS A 143 -14.04 7.31 2.94
N PRO A 144 -14.77 6.21 3.14
CA PRO A 144 -14.60 5.29 4.28
C PRO A 144 -13.15 4.82 4.48
N TYR A 145 -12.46 4.49 3.40
CA TYR A 145 -11.06 4.08 3.44
C TYR A 145 -10.14 5.19 3.97
N VAL A 146 -10.29 6.42 3.43
CA VAL A 146 -9.45 7.55 3.86
C VAL A 146 -9.68 7.85 5.33
N ARG A 147 -10.94 7.86 5.77
CA ARG A 147 -11.30 8.02 7.18
C ARG A 147 -10.56 7.00 8.05
N CYS A 148 -10.59 5.72 7.70
CA CYS A 148 -9.91 4.68 8.47
C CYS A 148 -8.38 4.86 8.46
N ARG A 149 -7.77 5.34 7.38
CA ARG A 149 -6.33 5.63 7.32
C ARG A 149 -5.93 6.82 8.20
N VAL A 150 -6.75 7.85 8.25
CA VAL A 150 -6.57 8.99 9.16
C VAL A 150 -6.73 8.54 10.61
N GLU A 151 -7.81 7.81 10.92
CA GLU A 151 -8.08 7.25 12.26
C GLU A 151 -6.95 6.32 12.73
N GLN A 152 -6.44 5.44 11.86
CA GLN A 152 -5.31 4.55 12.14
C GLN A 152 -4.09 5.34 12.61
N ALA A 153 -3.66 6.34 11.86
CA ALA A 153 -2.47 7.12 12.20
C ALA A 153 -2.66 7.93 13.49
N ARG A 154 -3.85 8.52 13.68
CA ARG A 154 -4.18 9.28 14.90
C ARG A 154 -4.20 8.38 16.12
N LEU A 155 -4.93 7.27 16.08
CA LEU A 155 -5.13 6.37 17.20
C LEU A 155 -3.81 5.77 17.72
N LEU A 156 -2.91 5.38 16.81
CA LEU A 156 -1.61 4.84 17.18
C LEU A 156 -0.76 5.85 17.96
N ASN A 157 -0.79 7.12 17.55
CA ASN A 157 -0.07 8.17 18.26
C ASN A 157 -0.69 8.52 19.61
N GLU A 158 -2.03 8.45 19.74
CA GLU A 158 -2.73 8.73 20.98
C GLU A 158 -2.58 7.60 22.01
N GLN A 159 -2.53 6.34 21.57
CA GLN A 159 -2.53 5.17 22.46
C GLN A 159 -1.13 4.67 22.85
N LYS A 160 -0.07 5.07 22.13
CA LYS A 160 1.29 4.68 22.49
C LYS A 160 1.69 5.20 23.87
N LYS A 161 2.50 4.43 24.59
CA LYS A 161 3.03 4.81 25.92
C LYS A 161 4.55 4.94 25.89
N ASN A 162 5.24 3.82 25.61
CA ASN A 162 6.71 3.74 25.65
C ASN A 162 7.32 3.33 24.31
N MET A 163 6.50 2.89 23.35
CA MET A 163 6.95 2.47 22.03
C MET A 163 6.91 3.67 21.06
N GLU A 164 8.01 3.92 20.37
CA GLU A 164 8.02 4.88 19.27
C GLU A 164 7.18 4.38 18.09
N VAL A 165 6.43 5.27 17.46
CA VAL A 165 5.58 4.94 16.31
C VAL A 165 5.88 5.88 15.15
N VAL A 166 6.14 5.30 13.98
CA VAL A 166 6.35 6.03 12.72
C VAL A 166 5.32 5.57 11.69
N VAL A 167 4.74 6.51 10.97
CA VAL A 167 3.74 6.24 9.93
C VAL A 167 4.34 6.52 8.56
N LEU A 168 4.25 5.57 7.64
CA LEU A 168 4.66 5.74 6.24
C LEU A 168 3.43 5.80 5.35
N GLU A 169 3.25 6.91 4.62
CA GLU A 169 2.08 7.19 3.78
C GLU A 169 2.44 6.92 2.31
N PHE A 170 2.02 5.76 1.79
CA PHE A 170 2.41 5.26 0.48
C PHE A 170 1.48 5.67 -0.65
N PRO A 171 2.05 6.00 -1.84
CA PRO A 171 1.30 6.33 -3.05
C PRO A 171 1.01 5.08 -3.92
N TYR A 172 0.97 5.24 -5.24
CA TYR A 172 0.89 4.16 -6.21
C TYR A 172 2.21 3.38 -6.28
N ILE A 173 2.13 2.06 -6.03
CA ILE A 173 3.29 1.19 -5.86
C ILE A 173 3.46 0.30 -7.08
N PHE A 174 4.69 0.20 -7.60
CA PHE A 174 5.07 -0.67 -8.70
C PHE A 174 6.17 -1.64 -8.28
N GLY A 175 6.19 -2.77 -8.96
CA GLY A 175 7.10 -3.89 -8.72
C GLY A 175 6.37 -5.22 -8.84
N SER A 176 7.07 -6.30 -8.59
CA SER A 176 6.50 -7.65 -8.65
C SER A 176 7.13 -8.57 -7.63
N MET A 177 6.42 -9.61 -7.24
CA MET A 177 6.97 -10.73 -6.51
C MET A 177 6.58 -12.06 -7.19
N GLU A 178 7.41 -13.07 -7.01
CA GLU A 178 7.26 -14.33 -7.71
C GLU A 178 5.96 -15.08 -7.34
N SER A 179 5.58 -15.00 -6.07
CA SER A 179 4.44 -15.75 -5.52
C SER A 179 3.07 -15.14 -5.83
N ARG A 180 2.99 -13.87 -6.28
CA ARG A 180 1.72 -13.16 -6.51
C ARG A 180 1.67 -12.50 -7.88
N LEU A 181 0.45 -12.39 -8.41
CA LEU A 181 0.18 -11.45 -9.50
C LEU A 181 0.04 -10.04 -8.93
N PRO A 182 0.60 -9.01 -9.61
CA PRO A 182 0.34 -7.64 -9.19
C PRO A 182 -1.14 -7.30 -9.33
N ILE A 183 -1.69 -6.66 -8.30
CA ILE A 183 -3.09 -6.22 -8.27
C ILE A 183 -3.46 -5.35 -9.48
N TRP A 184 -2.49 -4.69 -10.10
CA TRP A 184 -2.64 -3.87 -11.29
C TRP A 184 -3.33 -4.59 -12.45
N ARG A 185 -3.12 -5.91 -12.60
CA ARG A 185 -3.72 -6.69 -13.68
C ARG A 185 -5.24 -6.64 -13.61
N ASP A 186 -5.80 -7.14 -12.52
CA ASP A 186 -7.24 -7.41 -12.43
C ASP A 186 -8.05 -6.15 -12.13
N VAL A 187 -7.53 -5.27 -11.24
CA VAL A 187 -8.28 -4.09 -10.83
C VAL A 187 -8.18 -2.93 -11.80
N PHE A 188 -7.20 -2.94 -12.71
CA PHE A 188 -6.92 -1.79 -13.54
C PHE A 188 -6.67 -2.14 -15.02
N LEU A 189 -5.66 -2.96 -15.30
CA LEU A 189 -5.21 -3.18 -16.68
C LEU A 189 -6.22 -3.96 -17.51
N ASP A 190 -6.69 -5.12 -17.04
CA ASP A 190 -7.67 -5.93 -17.77
C ASP A 190 -9.05 -5.25 -17.84
N ARG A 191 -9.36 -4.41 -16.86
CA ARG A 191 -10.64 -3.69 -16.83
C ARG A 191 -10.71 -2.50 -17.77
N TYR A 192 -9.61 -1.74 -17.92
CA TYR A 192 -9.66 -0.43 -18.57
C TYR A 192 -8.68 -0.26 -19.74
N VAL A 193 -7.67 -1.11 -19.89
CA VAL A 193 -6.56 -0.89 -20.80
C VAL A 193 -6.36 -2.02 -21.80
N ASN A 194 -6.28 -3.25 -21.33
CA ASN A 194 -6.03 -4.41 -22.19
C ASN A 194 -7.17 -4.63 -23.19
N GLY A 195 -6.84 -4.95 -24.44
CA GLY A 195 -7.84 -5.12 -25.50
C GLY A 195 -8.40 -3.83 -26.12
N HIS A 196 -8.13 -2.65 -25.56
CA HIS A 196 -8.63 -1.38 -26.07
C HIS A 196 -7.53 -0.61 -26.82
N LYS A 197 -7.77 -0.24 -28.10
CA LYS A 197 -6.84 0.63 -28.87
C LYS A 197 -6.80 2.07 -28.34
N THR A 198 -7.93 2.56 -27.85
CA THR A 198 -8.06 3.88 -27.23
C THR A 198 -8.52 3.69 -25.79
N VAL A 199 -7.78 4.27 -24.87
CA VAL A 199 -8.10 4.28 -23.44
C VAL A 199 -8.59 5.67 -23.06
N PHE A 200 -9.72 5.75 -22.40
CA PHE A 200 -10.24 7.01 -21.84
C PHE A 200 -9.94 7.05 -20.35
N PHE A 201 -9.25 8.09 -19.90
CA PHE A 201 -8.88 8.20 -18.50
C PHE A 201 -8.87 9.65 -18.01
N SER A 202 -8.68 9.85 -16.70
CA SER A 202 -8.68 11.19 -16.10
C SER A 202 -7.37 11.94 -16.38
N LYS A 203 -7.42 13.26 -16.30
CA LYS A 203 -6.33 14.17 -16.73
C LYS A 203 -5.31 14.49 -15.64
N GLY A 204 -5.54 14.08 -14.40
CA GLY A 204 -4.67 14.42 -13.27
C GLY A 204 -3.37 13.61 -13.20
N SER A 205 -2.65 13.85 -12.12
CA SER A 205 -1.38 13.20 -11.81
C SER A 205 -1.42 12.55 -10.42
N THR A 206 -0.47 11.67 -10.16
CA THR A 206 -0.29 11.04 -8.85
C THR A 206 1.19 10.80 -8.57
N THR A 207 1.52 10.64 -7.30
CA THR A 207 2.84 10.19 -6.87
C THR A 207 2.95 8.68 -7.06
N MET A 208 4.11 8.20 -7.47
CA MET A 208 4.40 6.77 -7.70
C MET A 208 5.71 6.39 -7.03
N ILE A 209 5.84 5.09 -6.67
CA ILE A 209 7.03 4.57 -5.99
C ILE A 209 7.34 3.14 -6.43
N ALA A 210 8.63 2.81 -6.52
CA ALA A 210 9.12 1.45 -6.64
C ALA A 210 9.04 0.73 -5.28
N VAL A 211 8.68 -0.55 -5.28
CA VAL A 211 8.54 -1.34 -4.04
C VAL A 211 9.85 -1.47 -3.27
N GLU A 212 10.98 -1.42 -3.96
CA GLU A 212 12.32 -1.42 -3.35
C GLU A 212 12.50 -0.23 -2.41
N HIS A 213 12.03 0.97 -2.79
CA HIS A 213 12.10 2.19 -1.96
C HIS A 213 11.11 2.15 -0.79
N ILE A 214 10.01 1.40 -0.89
CA ILE A 214 9.14 1.13 0.27
C ILE A 214 9.89 0.34 1.34
N ALA A 215 10.67 -0.66 0.93
CA ALA A 215 11.51 -1.40 1.87
C ALA A 215 12.57 -0.51 2.50
N GLU A 216 13.20 0.38 1.72
CA GLU A 216 14.16 1.37 2.23
C GLU A 216 13.49 2.34 3.21
N ALA A 217 12.30 2.86 2.87
CA ALA A 217 11.53 3.71 3.76
C ALA A 217 11.19 3.00 5.09
N ALA A 218 10.79 1.72 5.03
CA ALA A 218 10.45 0.96 6.22
C ALA A 218 11.65 0.79 7.16
N ILE A 219 12.82 0.44 6.62
CA ILE A 219 14.03 0.29 7.42
C ILE A 219 14.58 1.66 7.85
N GLY A 220 14.56 2.65 6.96
CA GLY A 220 14.94 4.03 7.30
C GLY A 220 14.08 4.62 8.42
N ALA A 221 12.77 4.35 8.42
CA ALA A 221 11.86 4.76 9.49
C ALA A 221 12.20 4.10 10.83
N LEU A 222 12.63 2.83 10.84
CA LEU A 222 13.13 2.18 12.06
C LEU A 222 14.43 2.79 12.55
N GLU A 223 15.35 3.14 11.65
CA GLU A 223 16.69 3.61 11.98
C GLU A 223 16.73 5.12 12.30
N TYR A 224 16.01 5.94 11.54
CA TYR A 224 16.11 7.41 11.54
C TYR A 224 14.79 8.15 11.76
N GLY A 225 13.65 7.48 11.51
CA GLY A 225 12.33 8.11 11.63
C GLY A 225 12.06 8.60 13.05
N LYS A 226 11.42 9.76 13.18
CA LYS A 226 11.11 10.38 14.47
C LYS A 226 9.79 9.86 15.03
N ASP A 227 9.72 9.71 16.33
CA ASP A 227 8.51 9.29 17.01
C ASP A 227 7.34 10.23 16.74
N GLY A 228 6.19 9.67 16.37
CA GLY A 228 4.96 10.39 16.05
C GLY A 228 4.91 10.97 14.65
N GLU A 229 6.01 10.94 13.89
CA GLU A 229 6.07 11.52 12.55
C GLU A 229 5.36 10.65 11.50
N ARG A 230 4.86 11.35 10.47
CA ARG A 230 4.15 10.78 9.33
C ARG A 230 4.87 11.21 8.06
N TYR A 231 5.40 10.25 7.33
CA TYR A 231 6.23 10.46 6.17
C TYR A 231 5.49 10.07 4.89
N PRO A 232 5.05 11.03 4.07
CA PRO A 232 4.61 10.74 2.71
C PRO A 232 5.82 10.39 1.85
N VAL A 233 5.85 9.20 1.29
CA VAL A 233 6.98 8.72 0.49
C VAL A 233 6.62 8.60 -0.99
N GLY A 234 7.61 8.72 -1.88
CA GLY A 234 7.39 8.56 -3.31
C GLY A 234 8.67 8.82 -4.10
N ASP A 235 8.69 8.36 -5.35
CA ASP A 235 9.82 8.55 -6.25
C ASP A 235 9.58 9.71 -7.21
N GLN A 236 8.44 9.67 -7.91
CA GLN A 236 8.15 10.60 -9.00
C GLN A 236 6.66 10.92 -9.08
N ASN A 237 6.36 12.14 -9.46
CA ASN A 237 5.02 12.59 -9.81
C ASN A 237 4.81 12.42 -11.31
N LYS A 238 3.81 11.65 -11.72
CA LYS A 238 3.49 11.39 -13.12
C LYS A 238 2.00 11.51 -13.38
N SER A 239 1.63 11.96 -14.60
CA SER A 239 0.24 11.96 -15.01
C SER A 239 -0.27 10.53 -15.22
N TYR A 240 -1.58 10.32 -15.01
CA TYR A 240 -2.21 9.04 -15.35
C TYR A 240 -2.05 8.67 -16.81
N LYS A 241 -2.04 9.68 -17.71
CA LYS A 241 -1.77 9.47 -19.12
C LYS A 241 -0.38 8.85 -19.35
N TRP A 242 0.66 9.46 -18.77
CA TRP A 242 2.03 8.92 -18.86
C TRP A 242 2.08 7.49 -18.34
N MET A 243 1.51 7.23 -17.17
CA MET A 243 1.49 5.90 -16.55
C MET A 243 0.92 4.85 -17.51
N LEU A 244 -0.25 5.11 -18.10
CA LEU A 244 -0.92 4.17 -18.99
C LEU A 244 -0.18 3.95 -20.31
N GLU A 245 0.36 5.02 -20.89
CA GLU A 245 1.15 4.96 -22.11
C GLU A 245 2.44 4.17 -21.86
N TYR A 246 3.14 4.45 -20.73
CA TYR A 246 4.37 3.75 -20.38
C TYR A 246 4.14 2.27 -20.06
N MET A 247 3.15 1.93 -19.22
CA MET A 247 2.78 0.53 -18.95
C MET A 247 2.50 -0.24 -20.25
N SER A 248 1.82 0.38 -21.20
CA SER A 248 1.53 -0.25 -22.49
C SER A 248 2.81 -0.43 -23.32
N GLN A 249 3.69 0.56 -23.32
CA GLN A 249 4.98 0.51 -24.01
C GLN A 249 5.88 -0.61 -23.48
N CYS A 250 5.85 -0.91 -22.17
CA CYS A 250 6.57 -2.03 -21.56
C CYS A 250 6.22 -3.39 -22.21
N LYS A 251 5.05 -3.52 -22.82
CA LYS A 251 4.63 -4.72 -23.55
C LYS A 251 4.67 -4.55 -25.09
N GLY A 252 5.36 -3.51 -25.57
CA GLY A 252 5.49 -3.24 -27.02
C GLY A 252 4.20 -2.75 -27.67
N VAL A 253 3.18 -2.36 -26.87
CA VAL A 253 1.87 -1.93 -27.36
C VAL A 253 1.73 -0.41 -27.25
N LYS A 254 1.41 0.26 -28.36
CA LYS A 254 1.14 1.70 -28.34
C LYS A 254 -0.34 1.96 -28.16
N LYS A 255 -0.72 2.47 -26.99
CA LYS A 255 -2.09 2.91 -26.67
C LYS A 255 -2.27 4.40 -26.94
N LYS A 256 -3.47 4.78 -27.34
CA LYS A 256 -3.88 6.18 -27.43
C LYS A 256 -4.70 6.53 -26.20
N VAL A 257 -4.10 7.23 -25.25
CA VAL A 257 -4.81 7.70 -24.06
C VAL A 257 -5.46 9.05 -24.34
N LYS A 258 -6.78 9.11 -24.26
CA LYS A 258 -7.59 10.32 -24.39
C LYS A 258 -8.10 10.77 -23.04
N LEU A 259 -8.10 12.07 -22.82
CA LEU A 259 -8.50 12.72 -21.57
C LEU A 259 -9.85 13.44 -21.81
N PRO A 260 -10.99 12.75 -21.63
CA PRO A 260 -12.29 13.38 -21.79
C PRO A 260 -12.54 14.42 -20.68
N PRO A 261 -13.51 15.31 -20.85
CA PRO A 261 -13.93 16.20 -19.79
C PRO A 261 -14.29 15.42 -18.51
N THR A 262 -13.94 15.96 -17.35
CA THR A 262 -14.10 15.30 -16.04
C THR A 262 -15.51 14.79 -15.79
N TRP A 263 -16.55 15.53 -16.23
CA TRP A 263 -17.94 15.11 -16.04
C TRP A 263 -18.27 13.77 -16.74
N LEU A 264 -17.65 13.46 -17.90
CA LEU A 264 -17.81 12.16 -18.56
C LEU A 264 -17.16 11.05 -17.75
N CYS A 265 -15.97 11.28 -17.19
CA CYS A 265 -15.31 10.32 -16.29
C CYS A 265 -16.17 10.06 -15.06
N VAL A 266 -16.77 11.10 -14.47
CA VAL A 266 -17.69 10.99 -13.32
C VAL A 266 -18.93 10.16 -13.66
N LEU A 267 -19.50 10.31 -14.86
CA LEU A 267 -20.65 9.49 -15.28
C LEU A 267 -20.27 8.01 -15.38
N GLY A 268 -19.10 7.70 -15.93
CA GLY A 268 -18.56 6.34 -15.96
C GLY A 268 -18.36 5.76 -14.57
N ALA A 269 -17.76 6.52 -13.67
CA ALA A 269 -17.54 6.14 -12.27
C ALA A 269 -18.86 5.84 -11.53
N LYS A 270 -19.89 6.70 -11.70
CA LYS A 270 -21.23 6.47 -11.15
C LYS A 270 -21.89 5.19 -11.68
N ALA A 271 -21.65 4.83 -12.94
CA ALA A 271 -22.18 3.60 -13.49
C ALA A 271 -21.54 2.35 -12.84
N ILE A 272 -20.23 2.39 -12.61
CA ILE A 272 -19.49 1.33 -11.88
C ILE A 272 -20.03 1.19 -10.45
N GLU A 273 -20.14 2.30 -9.74
CA GLU A 273 -20.62 2.37 -8.36
C GLU A 273 -22.05 1.82 -8.20
N ARG A 274 -22.96 2.19 -9.12
CA ARG A 274 -24.31 1.60 -9.16
C ARG A 274 -24.27 0.08 -9.37
N GLY A 275 -23.30 -0.42 -10.15
CA GLY A 275 -23.08 -1.86 -10.33
C GLY A 275 -22.73 -2.56 -9.02
N PHE A 276 -21.86 -1.96 -8.20
CA PHE A 276 -21.51 -2.47 -6.87
C PHE A 276 -22.69 -2.41 -5.90
N HIS A 277 -23.38 -1.28 -5.82
CA HIS A 277 -24.53 -1.12 -4.91
C HIS A 277 -25.65 -2.14 -5.22
N LYS A 278 -25.91 -2.47 -6.50
CA LYS A 278 -26.87 -3.53 -6.87
C LYS A 278 -26.48 -4.91 -6.35
N GLN A 279 -25.21 -5.13 -6.06
CA GLN A 279 -24.68 -6.38 -5.49
C GLN A 279 -24.52 -6.29 -3.96
N GLY A 280 -24.98 -5.21 -3.32
CA GLY A 280 -24.78 -4.96 -1.89
C GLY A 280 -23.33 -4.69 -1.50
N LEU A 281 -22.50 -4.24 -2.48
CA LEU A 281 -21.11 -3.91 -2.28
C LEU A 281 -20.92 -2.39 -2.20
N GLU A 282 -19.89 -1.96 -1.46
CA GLU A 282 -19.50 -0.56 -1.33
C GLU A 282 -17.99 -0.44 -1.41
N GLY A 283 -17.48 0.53 -2.17
CA GLY A 283 -16.05 0.82 -2.26
C GLY A 283 -15.53 1.57 -1.03
N GLY A 284 -14.26 1.40 -0.72
CA GLY A 284 -13.57 2.23 0.28
C GLY A 284 -13.45 3.69 -0.13
N LEU A 285 -13.52 3.97 -1.44
CA LEU A 285 -13.57 5.29 -2.03
C LEU A 285 -14.89 5.46 -2.78
N ASP A 286 -15.50 6.65 -2.69
CA ASP A 286 -16.57 7.07 -3.61
C ASP A 286 -15.96 7.33 -4.99
N TYR A 287 -16.24 6.46 -5.94
CA TYR A 287 -15.61 6.49 -7.27
C TYR A 287 -15.90 7.77 -8.04
N ALA A 288 -17.11 8.31 -7.89
CA ALA A 288 -17.52 9.55 -8.57
C ALA A 288 -16.77 10.76 -8.01
N LEU A 289 -16.67 10.85 -6.68
CA LEU A 289 -15.93 11.93 -6.00
C LEU A 289 -14.43 11.81 -6.22
N VAL A 290 -13.85 10.61 -6.12
CA VAL A 290 -12.42 10.38 -6.44
C VAL A 290 -12.11 10.80 -7.87
N MET A 291 -12.95 10.43 -8.84
CA MET A 291 -12.76 10.82 -10.23
C MET A 291 -12.81 12.34 -10.41
N LYS A 292 -13.71 13.02 -9.69
CA LYS A 292 -13.90 14.47 -9.78
C LYS A 292 -12.83 15.26 -9.04
N GLU A 293 -12.48 14.87 -7.82
CA GLU A 293 -11.76 15.70 -6.86
C GLU A 293 -10.31 15.24 -6.64
N VAL A 294 -9.96 14.02 -7.04
CA VAL A 294 -8.62 13.43 -6.88
C VAL A 294 -7.97 13.18 -8.24
N MET A 295 -8.59 12.32 -9.07
CA MET A 295 -7.94 11.87 -10.30
C MET A 295 -7.98 12.90 -11.43
N SER A 296 -8.81 13.95 -11.33
CA SER A 296 -8.88 15.00 -12.35
C SER A 296 -8.01 16.23 -12.10
N ILE A 297 -7.27 16.22 -11.01
CA ILE A 297 -6.31 17.27 -10.63
C ILE A 297 -4.93 16.66 -10.41
N ASP A 298 -3.91 17.50 -10.30
CA ASP A 298 -2.56 17.08 -9.94
C ASP A 298 -2.46 16.98 -8.42
N LEU A 299 -3.00 15.88 -7.86
CA LEU A 299 -2.91 15.57 -6.44
C LEU A 299 -1.68 14.68 -6.21
N VAL A 300 -0.59 15.33 -5.86
CA VAL A 300 0.74 14.73 -5.73
C VAL A 300 1.41 15.19 -4.44
N VAL A 301 2.34 14.41 -3.93
CA VAL A 301 3.23 14.88 -2.85
C VAL A 301 4.23 15.86 -3.45
N GLU A 302 4.39 17.01 -2.84
CA GLU A 302 5.29 18.07 -3.33
C GLU A 302 6.74 17.55 -3.44
N PRO A 303 7.46 17.86 -4.53
CA PRO A 303 8.83 17.38 -4.74
C PRO A 303 9.77 17.66 -3.58
N GLU A 304 9.66 18.84 -2.96
CA GLU A 304 10.49 19.26 -1.83
C GLU A 304 10.20 18.41 -0.57
N VAL A 305 8.97 17.96 -0.40
CA VAL A 305 8.57 17.05 0.69
C VAL A 305 9.16 15.66 0.44
N LEU A 306 9.07 15.16 -0.81
CA LEU A 306 9.68 13.88 -1.18
C LEU A 306 11.19 13.91 -0.99
N ASP A 307 11.85 15.00 -1.41
CA ASP A 307 13.30 15.17 -1.27
C ASP A 307 13.72 15.11 0.20
N LYS A 308 13.04 15.87 1.06
CA LYS A 308 13.28 15.87 2.50
C LYS A 308 13.10 14.51 3.13
N VAL A 309 12.02 13.80 2.81
CA VAL A 309 11.73 12.47 3.34
C VAL A 309 12.77 11.46 2.90
N CYS A 310 13.17 11.48 1.62
CA CYS A 310 14.19 10.56 1.11
C CYS A 310 15.56 10.83 1.78
N GLU A 311 15.92 12.08 2.02
CA GLU A 311 17.14 12.42 2.73
C GLU A 311 17.09 11.97 4.20
N GLU A 312 15.98 12.26 4.92
CA GLU A 312 15.82 11.94 6.33
C GLU A 312 15.78 10.43 6.59
N LEU A 313 15.11 9.65 5.72
CA LEU A 313 14.98 8.21 5.84
C LEU A 313 16.01 7.41 5.03
N HIS A 314 16.94 8.07 4.35
CA HIS A 314 17.96 7.46 3.49
C HIS A 314 17.37 6.55 2.40
N ILE A 315 16.31 7.02 1.73
CA ILE A 315 15.67 6.32 0.61
C ILE A 315 16.42 6.64 -0.69
N GLY A 316 16.67 5.62 -1.51
CA GLY A 316 17.26 5.78 -2.84
C GLY A 316 16.40 6.57 -3.81
N ARG A 317 16.89 6.77 -5.02
CA ARG A 317 16.22 7.53 -6.09
C ARG A 317 16.20 6.72 -7.38
N GLY A 318 15.18 6.94 -8.21
CA GLY A 318 15.04 6.29 -9.52
C GLY A 318 14.43 4.90 -9.44
N GLY A 319 14.52 4.13 -10.52
CA GLY A 319 14.04 2.75 -10.58
C GLY A 319 12.51 2.60 -10.78
N LEU A 320 11.74 3.69 -10.89
CA LEU A 320 10.29 3.61 -11.11
C LEU A 320 9.94 2.94 -12.43
N GLU A 321 10.64 3.30 -13.49
CA GLU A 321 10.45 2.75 -14.83
C GLU A 321 10.71 1.24 -14.85
N GLU A 322 11.77 0.79 -14.21
CA GLU A 322 12.11 -0.63 -14.06
C GLU A 322 11.07 -1.37 -13.19
N ALA A 323 10.56 -0.74 -12.15
CA ALA A 323 9.51 -1.31 -11.30
C ALA A 323 8.20 -1.47 -12.07
N ILE A 324 7.83 -0.51 -12.92
CA ILE A 324 6.68 -0.61 -13.83
C ILE A 324 6.91 -1.73 -14.85
N GLN A 325 8.10 -1.84 -15.45
CA GLN A 325 8.44 -2.93 -16.35
C GLN A 325 8.26 -4.30 -15.68
N LYS A 326 8.82 -4.50 -14.46
CA LYS A 326 8.65 -5.73 -13.68
C LYS A 326 7.17 -6.03 -13.39
N THR A 327 6.38 -5.00 -13.08
CA THR A 327 4.92 -5.12 -12.88
C THR A 327 4.26 -5.67 -14.13
N MET A 328 4.54 -5.08 -15.30
CA MET A 328 3.93 -5.46 -16.56
C MET A 328 4.37 -6.86 -17.01
N ASP A 329 5.65 -7.22 -16.83
CA ASP A 329 6.17 -8.55 -17.17
C ASP A 329 5.53 -9.63 -16.31
N ARG A 330 5.26 -9.33 -15.04
CA ARG A 330 4.58 -10.26 -14.15
C ARG A 330 3.08 -10.38 -14.45
N CYS A 331 2.41 -9.28 -14.81
CA CYS A 331 1.01 -9.28 -15.22
C CYS A 331 0.78 -10.05 -16.52
N TYR A 332 1.68 -9.89 -17.48
CA TYR A 332 1.55 -10.44 -18.84
C TYR A 332 2.86 -11.08 -19.28
N PRO A 333 3.14 -12.32 -18.83
CA PRO A 333 4.43 -12.96 -19.04
C PRO A 333 4.67 -13.38 -20.49
N ASN A 334 3.61 -13.64 -21.27
CA ASN A 334 3.77 -14.13 -22.64
C ASN A 334 3.55 -13.01 -23.67
N PRO A 335 4.24 -13.07 -24.84
CA PRO A 335 3.94 -12.20 -25.95
C PRO A 335 2.47 -12.32 -26.39
N GLY A 336 1.79 -11.17 -26.54
CA GLY A 336 0.39 -11.13 -26.97
C GLY A 336 -0.66 -11.26 -25.86
N ASP A 337 -0.27 -11.50 -24.61
CA ASP A 337 -1.20 -11.49 -23.46
C ASP A 337 -1.80 -10.08 -23.23
N PHE A 338 -1.02 -9.05 -23.56
CA PHE A 338 -1.46 -7.66 -23.51
C PHE A 338 -1.63 -7.11 -24.95
N LYS A 339 -2.82 -6.53 -25.23
CA LYS A 339 -3.23 -6.10 -26.58
C LYS A 339 -3.63 -4.65 -26.63
#